data_9b15d1e734c89ad8042643dd86f3b7f7
#
_entry.id   9b15d1e734c89ad8042643dd86f3b7f7
#
_cell.length_a   1.000
_cell.length_b   1.000
_cell.length_c   1.000
_cell.angle_alpha   90.00
_cell.angle_beta   90.00
_cell.angle_gamma   90.00
#
_symmetry.space_group_name_H-M   'P 1'
#
loop_
_entity.id
_entity.type
_entity.pdbx_description
1 polymer ?
#
loop_
_entity_poly.entity_id
_entity_poly.type
_entity_poly.pdbx_seq_one_letter_code
_entity_poly.pdbx_strand_id
1 'polypeptide(L)'
;PKKVNPIKNATDFRHRYKEDLGNAQSMGLNTFRISIEWSRIEPKKGQWNWKEIHYYDDVIKTMRRKGMTPMITTVHYVYPGWVQDQGGFMNKETLKDYEHFVDFIAKRYGGNGTMWITFNEPLVFFGHEVEIGNIKRSDMIPFMKNVQEAHKIAYRTIKKYDKHSHVGSNEAYLPFVTSI
;
A
#
# COMPACT_ATOMS: atom_id res chain seq x y z
N PRO A 1 17.93 17.12 2.14
CA PRO A 1 17.36 15.88 1.62
C PRO A 1 18.30 15.27 0.61
N LYS A 2 18.67 13.99 0.79
CA LYS A 2 19.45 13.26 -0.20
C LYS A 2 18.63 13.16 -1.50
N LYS A 3 19.16 13.62 -2.61
CA LYS A 3 18.56 13.42 -3.93
C LYS A 3 18.54 11.93 -4.22
N VAL A 4 17.38 11.32 -4.17
CA VAL A 4 17.18 9.92 -4.62
C VAL A 4 17.02 9.97 -6.14
N ASN A 5 17.83 9.21 -6.86
CA ASN A 5 17.67 9.07 -8.31
C ASN A 5 16.37 8.31 -8.60
N PRO A 6 15.49 8.83 -9.47
CA PRO A 6 14.25 8.14 -9.82
C PRO A 6 14.55 6.80 -10.50
N ILE A 7 13.88 5.74 -10.04
CA ILE A 7 14.00 4.37 -10.60
C ILE A 7 13.48 4.30 -12.05
N LYS A 8 12.66 5.28 -12.46
CA LYS A 8 12.03 5.35 -13.80
C LYS A 8 11.24 4.06 -14.11
N ASN A 9 11.50 3.44 -15.25
CA ASN A 9 10.81 2.25 -15.74
C ASN A 9 11.65 0.98 -15.55
N ALA A 10 12.32 0.81 -14.38
CA ALA A 10 13.29 -0.27 -14.18
C ALA A 10 12.76 -1.67 -14.53
N THR A 11 11.55 -2.02 -14.06
CA THR A 11 10.88 -3.30 -14.42
C THR A 11 9.83 -3.13 -15.51
N ASP A 12 9.43 -1.90 -15.75
CA ASP A 12 8.36 -1.49 -16.67
C ASP A 12 7.03 -2.26 -16.48
N PHE A 13 6.75 -2.68 -15.25
CA PHE A 13 5.54 -3.45 -14.93
C PHE A 13 4.27 -2.76 -15.43
N ARG A 14 4.26 -1.41 -15.42
CA ARG A 14 3.11 -0.64 -15.90
C ARG A 14 2.67 -1.01 -17.31
N HIS A 15 3.59 -1.30 -18.21
CA HIS A 15 3.31 -1.66 -19.60
C HIS A 15 3.35 -3.18 -19.82
N ARG A 16 4.11 -3.90 -19.00
CA ARG A 16 4.38 -5.33 -19.16
C ARG A 16 3.54 -6.24 -18.27
N TYR A 17 2.68 -5.71 -17.37
CA TYR A 17 1.95 -6.53 -16.38
C TYR A 17 1.18 -7.72 -16.99
N LYS A 18 0.70 -7.63 -18.24
CA LYS A 18 0.01 -8.76 -18.91
C LYS A 18 0.97 -9.91 -19.21
N GLU A 19 2.18 -9.59 -19.64
CA GLU A 19 3.27 -10.54 -19.88
C GLU A 19 3.78 -11.09 -18.54
N ASP A 20 4.10 -10.21 -17.59
CA ASP A 20 4.64 -10.60 -16.28
C ASP A 20 3.67 -11.50 -15.49
N LEU A 21 2.37 -11.20 -15.53
CA LEU A 21 1.34 -12.06 -14.94
C LEU A 21 1.16 -13.36 -15.72
N GLY A 22 1.42 -13.39 -17.02
CA GLY A 22 1.48 -14.61 -17.84
C GLY A 22 2.63 -15.50 -17.41
N ASN A 23 3.81 -14.93 -17.25
CA ASN A 23 5.00 -15.63 -16.77
C ASN A 23 4.78 -16.18 -15.36
N ALA A 24 4.22 -15.37 -14.44
CA ALA A 24 3.88 -15.82 -13.09
C ALA A 24 2.91 -17.02 -13.11
N GLN A 25 1.88 -16.97 -13.97
CA GLN A 25 0.93 -18.07 -14.15
C GLN A 25 1.63 -19.34 -14.66
N SER A 26 2.51 -19.22 -15.67
CA SER A 26 3.23 -20.37 -16.23
C SER A 26 4.18 -21.04 -15.22
N MET A 27 4.62 -20.29 -14.20
CA MET A 27 5.41 -20.79 -13.05
C MET A 27 4.55 -21.44 -11.96
N GLY A 28 3.23 -21.51 -12.15
CA GLY A 28 2.30 -22.09 -11.18
C GLY A 28 1.93 -21.17 -10.01
N LEU A 29 2.22 -19.87 -10.08
CA LEU A 29 1.84 -18.92 -9.03
C LEU A 29 0.33 -18.67 -9.07
N ASN A 30 -0.31 -18.75 -7.92
CA ASN A 30 -1.75 -18.57 -7.74
C ASN A 30 -2.12 -17.29 -6.98
N THR A 31 -1.14 -16.52 -6.58
CA THR A 31 -1.31 -15.23 -5.87
C THR A 31 -0.30 -14.25 -6.41
N PHE A 32 -0.69 -13.01 -6.58
CA PHE A 32 0.22 -11.95 -6.99
C PHE A 32 -0.01 -10.67 -6.16
N ARG A 33 1.09 -10.15 -5.59
CA ARG A 33 1.04 -8.95 -4.74
C ARG A 33 1.35 -7.70 -5.55
N ILE A 34 0.48 -6.69 -5.40
CA ILE A 34 0.73 -5.34 -5.91
C ILE A 34 0.39 -4.30 -4.85
N SER A 35 0.97 -3.11 -4.98
CA SER A 35 0.53 -1.93 -4.23
C SER A 35 -0.41 -1.10 -5.10
N ILE A 36 -1.53 -0.64 -4.52
CA ILE A 36 -2.32 0.43 -5.12
C ILE A 36 -1.78 1.73 -4.56
N GLU A 37 -1.09 2.47 -5.40
CA GLU A 37 -0.39 3.68 -4.99
C GLU A 37 -1.39 4.83 -4.82
N TRP A 38 -1.64 5.20 -3.55
CA TRP A 38 -2.60 6.24 -3.19
C TRP A 38 -2.31 7.56 -3.90
N SER A 39 -1.02 7.96 -3.96
CA SER A 39 -0.57 9.17 -4.66
C SER A 39 -0.94 9.20 -6.15
N ARG A 40 -1.09 8.05 -6.80
CA ARG A 40 -1.49 7.98 -8.20
C ARG A 40 -3.00 8.11 -8.38
N ILE A 41 -3.77 7.43 -7.54
CA ILE A 41 -5.23 7.40 -7.72
C ILE A 41 -5.93 8.61 -7.10
N GLU A 42 -5.30 9.27 -6.11
CA GLU A 42 -5.77 10.52 -5.49
C GLU A 42 -4.63 11.54 -5.36
N PRO A 43 -4.15 12.11 -6.47
CA PRO A 43 -3.01 13.04 -6.48
C PRO A 43 -3.28 14.35 -5.76
N LYS A 44 -4.55 14.74 -5.60
CA LYS A 44 -5.02 15.87 -4.79
C LYS A 44 -6.21 15.40 -3.97
N LYS A 45 -6.35 15.92 -2.76
CA LYS A 45 -7.43 15.55 -1.83
C LYS A 45 -8.81 15.65 -2.48
N GLY A 46 -9.54 14.56 -2.49
CA GLY A 46 -10.87 14.44 -3.09
C GLY A 46 -10.90 14.40 -4.63
N GLN A 47 -9.75 14.36 -5.30
CA GLN A 47 -9.68 14.32 -6.77
C GLN A 47 -9.13 12.99 -7.26
N TRP A 48 -10.05 12.11 -7.67
CA TRP A 48 -9.71 10.79 -8.19
C TRP A 48 -9.17 10.85 -9.61
N ASN A 49 -8.02 10.22 -9.83
CA ASN A 49 -7.44 10.04 -11.16
C ASN A 49 -7.98 8.76 -11.82
N TRP A 50 -9.07 8.89 -12.58
CA TRP A 50 -9.74 7.77 -13.22
C TRP A 50 -8.86 7.01 -14.22
N LYS A 51 -7.88 7.67 -14.85
CA LYS A 51 -6.92 7.00 -15.74
C LYS A 51 -6.10 5.97 -14.96
N GLU A 52 -5.61 6.33 -13.78
CA GLU A 52 -4.84 5.41 -12.92
C GLU A 52 -5.74 4.34 -12.30
N ILE A 53 -6.96 4.69 -11.92
CA ILE A 53 -7.94 3.73 -11.40
C ILE A 53 -8.24 2.66 -12.46
N HIS A 54 -8.51 3.05 -13.71
CA HIS A 54 -8.76 2.11 -14.79
C HIS A 54 -7.54 1.21 -15.10
N TYR A 55 -6.32 1.74 -14.94
CA TYR A 55 -5.12 0.91 -15.02
C TYR A 55 -5.13 -0.21 -13.96
N TYR A 56 -5.39 0.12 -12.68
CA TYR A 56 -5.49 -0.88 -11.62
C TYR A 56 -6.66 -1.84 -11.82
N ASP A 57 -7.79 -1.37 -12.36
CA ASP A 57 -8.91 -2.24 -12.74
C ASP A 57 -8.46 -3.34 -13.70
N ASP A 58 -7.73 -2.96 -14.77
CA ASP A 58 -7.28 -3.94 -15.78
C ASP A 58 -6.21 -4.89 -15.23
N VAL A 59 -5.30 -4.39 -14.37
CA VAL A 59 -4.31 -5.24 -13.69
C VAL A 59 -5.01 -6.31 -12.84
N ILE A 60 -5.92 -5.90 -11.95
CA ILE A 60 -6.61 -6.82 -11.04
C ILE A 60 -7.53 -7.78 -11.81
N LYS A 61 -8.22 -7.29 -12.82
CA LYS A 61 -9.02 -8.13 -13.72
C LYS A 61 -8.15 -9.16 -14.45
N THR A 62 -6.93 -8.77 -14.85
CA THR A 62 -5.99 -9.67 -15.52
C THR A 62 -5.48 -10.75 -14.57
N MET A 63 -5.17 -10.41 -13.32
CA MET A 63 -4.83 -11.41 -12.30
C MET A 63 -5.93 -12.45 -12.14
N ARG A 64 -7.16 -11.99 -11.92
CA ARG A 64 -8.33 -12.87 -11.72
C ARG A 64 -8.58 -13.77 -12.94
N ARG A 65 -8.50 -13.23 -14.17
CA ARG A 65 -8.63 -14.03 -15.41
C ARG A 65 -7.56 -15.11 -15.55
N LYS A 66 -6.38 -14.90 -14.96
CA LYS A 66 -5.28 -15.87 -14.93
C LYS A 66 -5.35 -16.82 -13.72
N GLY A 67 -6.45 -16.81 -12.97
CA GLY A 67 -6.62 -17.66 -11.79
C GLY A 67 -5.80 -17.25 -10.57
N MET A 68 -5.27 -16.02 -10.55
CA MET A 68 -4.48 -15.51 -9.43
C MET A 68 -5.35 -14.71 -8.46
N THR A 69 -5.15 -14.93 -7.19
CA THR A 69 -5.70 -14.12 -6.12
C THR A 69 -4.91 -12.80 -5.99
N PRO A 70 -5.56 -11.64 -6.12
CA PRO A 70 -4.90 -10.37 -5.83
C PRO A 70 -4.55 -10.24 -4.34
N MET A 71 -3.31 -9.87 -4.05
CA MET A 71 -2.88 -9.42 -2.72
C MET A 71 -2.53 -7.93 -2.81
N ILE A 72 -3.39 -7.09 -2.24
CA ILE A 72 -3.30 -5.63 -2.39
C ILE A 72 -2.63 -5.01 -1.17
N THR A 73 -1.55 -4.26 -1.39
CA THR A 73 -0.92 -3.43 -0.37
C THR A 73 -1.44 -2.00 -0.48
N THR A 74 -1.91 -1.42 0.63
CA THR A 74 -2.50 -0.07 0.63
C THR A 74 -1.45 1.02 0.88
N VAL A 75 -0.48 0.77 1.77
CA VAL A 75 0.67 1.67 1.99
C VAL A 75 1.97 0.89 1.88
N HIS A 76 2.81 1.26 0.90
CA HIS A 76 4.14 0.71 0.71
C HIS A 76 5.15 1.86 0.65
N TYR A 77 5.32 2.54 1.79
CA TYR A 77 6.18 3.71 2.04
C TYR A 77 5.77 4.99 1.29
N VAL A 78 4.81 4.91 0.37
CA VAL A 78 4.39 6.02 -0.48
C VAL A 78 2.95 6.40 -0.19
N TYR A 79 2.71 7.70 -0.09
CA TYR A 79 1.40 8.32 0.05
C TYR A 79 1.38 9.70 -0.65
N PRO A 80 0.21 10.33 -0.87
CA PRO A 80 0.14 11.60 -1.59
C PRO A 80 0.92 12.74 -0.94
N GLY A 81 1.50 13.62 -1.75
CA GLY A 81 2.20 14.82 -1.27
C GLY A 81 1.33 15.70 -0.38
N TRP A 82 0.03 15.85 -0.71
CA TRP A 82 -0.89 16.62 0.13
C TRP A 82 -1.12 15.99 1.53
N VAL A 83 -0.97 14.66 1.67
CA VAL A 83 -0.94 13.99 2.98
C VAL A 83 0.33 14.35 3.73
N GLN A 84 1.48 14.40 3.03
CA GLN A 84 2.74 14.83 3.62
C GLN A 84 2.69 16.28 4.08
N ASP A 85 2.11 17.17 3.27
CA ASP A 85 1.98 18.61 3.57
C ASP A 85 1.17 18.87 4.85
N GLN A 86 0.26 17.98 5.21
CA GLN A 86 -0.50 18.06 6.47
C GLN A 86 0.15 17.31 7.64
N GLY A 87 1.36 16.73 7.47
CA GLY A 87 2.14 16.04 8.51
C GLY A 87 2.10 14.53 8.45
N GLY A 88 1.69 13.93 7.33
CA GLY A 88 1.72 12.48 7.10
C GLY A 88 0.98 11.70 8.19
N PHE A 89 1.45 10.50 8.50
CA PHE A 89 0.85 9.65 9.55
C PHE A 89 1.14 10.14 10.99
N MET A 90 1.86 11.25 11.18
CA MET A 90 1.91 11.93 12.48
C MET A 90 0.62 12.71 12.76
N ASN A 91 -0.12 13.12 11.75
CA ASN A 91 -1.38 13.85 11.88
C ASN A 91 -2.57 12.87 11.94
N LYS A 92 -3.41 13.00 12.96
CA LYS A 92 -4.62 12.17 13.12
C LYS A 92 -5.66 12.39 12.03
N GLU A 93 -5.71 13.55 11.38
CA GLU A 93 -6.63 13.79 10.24
C GLU A 93 -6.28 12.89 9.05
N THR A 94 -5.00 12.55 8.87
CA THR A 94 -4.56 11.55 7.87
C THR A 94 -5.26 10.21 8.03
N LEU A 95 -5.65 9.83 9.25
CA LEU A 95 -6.36 8.56 9.48
C LEU A 95 -7.75 8.56 8.83
N LYS A 96 -8.44 9.70 8.81
CA LYS A 96 -9.74 9.85 8.12
C LYS A 96 -9.57 9.82 6.60
N ASP A 97 -8.55 10.52 6.11
CA ASP A 97 -8.23 10.52 4.68
C ASP A 97 -7.84 9.12 4.21
N TYR A 98 -7.05 8.41 5.01
CA TYR A 98 -6.68 7.01 4.74
C TYR A 98 -7.90 6.08 4.79
N GLU A 99 -8.83 6.25 5.73
CA GLU A 99 -10.09 5.50 5.76
C GLU A 99 -10.87 5.69 4.46
N HIS A 100 -10.97 6.95 3.98
CA HIS A 100 -11.65 7.26 2.73
C HIS A 100 -11.01 6.57 1.52
N PHE A 101 -9.67 6.59 1.44
CA PHE A 101 -8.92 5.87 0.42
C PHE A 101 -9.16 4.36 0.48
N VAL A 102 -9.06 3.77 1.68
CA VAL A 102 -9.27 2.33 1.87
C VAL A 102 -10.70 1.94 1.55
N ASP A 103 -11.69 2.74 1.94
CA ASP A 103 -13.11 2.48 1.63
C ASP A 103 -13.33 2.43 0.12
N PHE A 104 -12.74 3.37 -0.63
CA PHE A 104 -12.82 3.40 -2.09
C PHE A 104 -12.24 2.14 -2.72
N ILE A 105 -11.01 1.76 -2.35
CA ILE A 105 -10.35 0.59 -2.96
C ILE A 105 -10.94 -0.74 -2.48
N ALA A 106 -11.39 -0.84 -1.24
CA ALA A 106 -12.02 -2.03 -0.71
C ALA A 106 -13.38 -2.30 -1.37
N LYS A 107 -14.19 -1.26 -1.57
CA LYS A 107 -15.44 -1.35 -2.32
C LYS A 107 -15.23 -1.79 -3.77
N ARG A 108 -14.14 -1.32 -4.39
CA ARG A 108 -13.86 -1.56 -5.81
C ARG A 108 -13.19 -2.91 -6.07
N TYR A 109 -12.26 -3.32 -5.23
CA TYR A 109 -11.37 -4.46 -5.47
C TYR A 109 -11.57 -5.61 -4.49
N GLY A 110 -12.34 -5.42 -3.45
CA GLY A 110 -12.68 -6.46 -2.47
C GLY A 110 -13.50 -7.61 -3.06
N GLY A 111 -13.72 -8.63 -2.25
CA GLY A 111 -14.41 -9.85 -2.66
C GLY A 111 -13.53 -10.80 -3.50
N ASN A 112 -14.11 -11.95 -3.87
CA ASN A 112 -13.45 -12.97 -4.70
C ASN A 112 -12.07 -13.40 -4.17
N GLY A 113 -11.92 -13.49 -2.83
CA GLY A 113 -10.69 -13.93 -2.18
C GLY A 113 -9.57 -12.90 -2.12
N THR A 114 -9.79 -11.64 -2.51
CA THR A 114 -8.76 -10.58 -2.41
C THR A 114 -8.16 -10.54 -1.01
N MET A 115 -6.82 -10.58 -0.93
CA MET A 115 -6.06 -10.43 0.29
C MET A 115 -5.51 -9.01 0.43
N TRP A 116 -5.30 -8.55 1.66
CA TRP A 116 -4.91 -7.17 1.93
C TRP A 116 -3.73 -7.08 2.88
N ILE A 117 -2.75 -6.27 2.51
CA ILE A 117 -1.68 -5.79 3.38
C ILE A 117 -1.90 -4.30 3.57
N THR A 118 -2.24 -3.90 4.80
CA THR A 118 -2.54 -2.49 5.09
C THR A 118 -1.30 -1.62 5.09
N PHE A 119 -0.23 -2.09 5.72
CA PHE A 119 1.07 -1.44 5.75
C PHE A 119 2.16 -2.44 5.44
N ASN A 120 3.06 -2.08 4.52
CA ASN A 120 4.30 -2.80 4.33
C ASN A 120 5.31 -2.35 5.38
N GLU A 121 5.78 -3.31 6.18
CA GLU A 121 6.91 -3.14 7.11
C GLU A 121 6.87 -1.82 7.91
N PRO A 122 5.91 -1.62 8.82
CA PRO A 122 5.73 -0.37 9.55
C PRO A 122 6.99 0.20 10.19
N LEU A 123 7.88 -0.64 10.71
CA LEU A 123 9.14 -0.18 11.31
C LEU A 123 10.12 0.35 10.25
N VAL A 124 10.18 -0.29 9.08
CA VAL A 124 11.00 0.19 7.95
C VAL A 124 10.39 1.48 7.40
N PHE A 125 9.06 1.56 7.32
CA PHE A 125 8.37 2.78 6.94
C PHE A 125 8.73 3.95 7.86
N PHE A 126 8.71 3.75 9.18
CA PHE A 126 9.21 4.75 10.14
C PHE A 126 10.66 5.15 9.82
N GLY A 127 11.53 4.18 9.57
CA GLY A 127 12.93 4.44 9.23
C GLY A 127 13.09 5.32 8.00
N HIS A 128 12.31 5.09 6.94
CA HIS A 128 12.30 5.93 5.75
C HIS A 128 11.82 7.35 6.03
N GLU A 129 10.76 7.52 6.81
CA GLU A 129 10.26 8.85 7.20
C GLU A 129 11.32 9.65 7.96
N VAL A 130 12.11 8.99 8.81
CA VAL A 130 13.25 9.61 9.50
C VAL A 130 14.39 9.93 8.53
N GLU A 131 14.74 9.02 7.62
CA GLU A 131 15.85 9.19 6.68
C GLU A 131 15.62 10.38 5.73
N ILE A 132 14.38 10.53 5.25
CA ILE A 132 14.03 11.66 4.37
C ILE A 132 13.74 12.96 5.12
N GLY A 133 13.73 12.93 6.46
CA GLY A 133 13.61 14.11 7.31
C GLY A 133 12.19 14.58 7.59
N ASN A 134 11.18 13.74 7.33
CA ASN A 134 9.78 14.06 7.60
C ASN A 134 9.45 14.05 9.09
N ILE A 135 10.08 13.15 9.83
CA ILE A 135 9.89 12.99 11.28
C ILE A 135 11.24 12.76 11.98
N LYS A 136 11.25 12.83 13.31
CA LYS A 136 12.44 12.59 14.13
C LYS A 136 12.43 11.16 14.68
N ARG A 137 13.61 10.64 15.06
CA ARG A 137 13.71 9.33 15.74
C ARG A 137 12.90 9.26 17.05
N SER A 138 12.78 10.39 17.75
CA SER A 138 11.95 10.53 18.95
C SER A 138 10.46 10.30 18.70
N ASP A 139 9.99 10.41 17.47
CA ASP A 139 8.59 10.33 17.09
C ASP A 139 8.13 8.88 16.82
N MET A 140 9.01 7.89 17.06
CA MET A 140 8.71 6.48 16.80
C MET A 140 7.41 6.01 17.48
N ILE A 141 7.26 6.27 18.76
CA ILE A 141 6.09 5.79 19.50
C ILE A 141 4.79 6.44 19.00
N PRO A 142 4.67 7.78 18.88
CA PRO A 142 3.45 8.38 18.33
C PRO A 142 3.18 7.97 16.88
N PHE A 143 4.20 7.86 16.02
CA PHE A 143 4.06 7.39 14.66
C PHE A 143 3.49 5.96 14.61
N MET A 144 4.10 5.03 15.34
CA MET A 144 3.66 3.62 15.36
C MET A 144 2.26 3.47 15.93
N LYS A 145 1.86 4.28 16.93
CA LYS A 145 0.48 4.30 17.45
C LYS A 145 -0.50 4.73 16.36
N ASN A 146 -0.19 5.76 15.58
CA ASN A 146 -1.06 6.22 14.49
C ASN A 146 -1.14 5.19 13.36
N VAL A 147 -0.02 4.56 12.98
CA VAL A 147 0.00 3.47 11.99
C VAL A 147 -0.83 2.27 12.46
N GLN A 148 -0.75 1.92 13.76
CA GLN A 148 -1.57 0.85 14.33
C GLN A 148 -3.07 1.21 14.28
N GLU A 149 -3.45 2.45 14.58
CA GLU A 149 -4.86 2.88 14.46
C GLU A 149 -5.31 2.89 12.99
N ALA A 150 -4.47 3.35 12.07
CA ALA A 150 -4.73 3.27 10.64
C ALA A 150 -4.95 1.82 10.17
N HIS A 151 -4.12 0.87 10.65
CA HIS A 151 -4.32 -0.55 10.39
C HIS A 151 -5.69 -1.05 10.87
N LYS A 152 -6.08 -0.72 12.10
CA LYS A 152 -7.39 -1.11 12.65
C LYS A 152 -8.56 -0.51 11.85
N ILE A 153 -8.43 0.75 11.42
CA ILE A 153 -9.40 1.42 10.56
C ILE A 153 -9.51 0.66 9.23
N ALA A 154 -8.39 0.42 8.57
CA ALA A 154 -8.36 -0.31 7.29
C ALA A 154 -8.95 -1.72 7.43
N TYR A 155 -8.58 -2.46 8.49
CA TYR A 155 -9.15 -3.78 8.78
C TYR A 155 -10.69 -3.73 8.84
N ARG A 156 -11.24 -2.83 9.66
CA ARG A 156 -12.71 -2.68 9.80
C ARG A 156 -13.36 -2.27 8.49
N THR A 157 -12.75 -1.34 7.77
CA THR A 157 -13.28 -0.83 6.50
C THR A 157 -13.29 -1.91 5.41
N ILE A 158 -12.23 -2.69 5.27
CA ILE A 158 -12.17 -3.80 4.31
C ILE A 158 -13.21 -4.87 4.67
N LYS A 159 -13.36 -5.20 5.96
CA LYS A 159 -14.32 -6.20 6.44
C LYS A 159 -15.79 -5.81 6.23
N LYS A 160 -16.10 -4.55 6.00
CA LYS A 160 -17.47 -4.12 5.58
C LYS A 160 -17.85 -4.72 4.22
N TYR A 161 -16.90 -4.83 3.29
CA TYR A 161 -17.13 -5.29 1.92
C TYR A 161 -16.87 -6.79 1.73
N ASP A 162 -15.97 -7.35 2.52
CA ASP A 162 -15.64 -8.78 2.47
C ASP A 162 -15.24 -9.30 3.86
N LYS A 163 -16.20 -9.92 4.55
CA LYS A 163 -15.99 -10.47 5.90
C LYS A 163 -14.95 -11.58 5.94
N HIS A 164 -14.76 -12.30 4.84
CA HIS A 164 -13.88 -13.46 4.74
C HIS A 164 -12.48 -13.12 4.21
N SER A 165 -12.25 -11.88 3.73
CA SER A 165 -10.93 -11.49 3.22
C SER A 165 -9.85 -11.59 4.29
N HIS A 166 -8.65 -12.00 3.88
CA HIS A 166 -7.46 -11.95 4.73
C HIS A 166 -6.91 -10.54 4.76
N VAL A 167 -6.78 -9.96 5.95
CA VAL A 167 -6.29 -8.59 6.15
C VAL A 167 -5.22 -8.61 7.23
N GLY A 168 -4.03 -8.11 6.91
CA GLY A 168 -2.90 -8.02 7.84
C GLY A 168 -1.95 -6.89 7.50
N SER A 169 -0.86 -6.80 8.21
CA SER A 169 0.37 -6.12 7.82
C SER A 169 1.47 -7.16 7.64
N ASN A 170 2.55 -6.81 6.98
CA ASN A 170 3.77 -7.63 7.00
C ASN A 170 4.88 -6.83 7.66
N GLU A 171 5.77 -7.53 8.36
CA GLU A 171 6.90 -6.95 9.06
C GLU A 171 8.22 -7.42 8.47
N ALA A 172 9.24 -6.56 8.52
CA ALA A 172 10.61 -6.96 8.29
C ALA A 172 11.18 -7.55 9.58
N TYR A 173 11.59 -8.80 9.55
CA TYR A 173 12.34 -9.37 10.66
C TYR A 173 13.81 -8.96 10.55
N LEU A 174 14.22 -8.05 11.43
CA LEU A 174 15.61 -7.65 11.58
C LEU A 174 16.20 -8.37 12.81
N PRO A 175 17.01 -9.43 12.63
CA PRO A 175 17.69 -10.05 13.76
C PRO A 175 18.69 -9.04 14.34
N PHE A 176 18.48 -8.63 15.57
CA PHE A 176 19.49 -7.90 16.31
C PHE A 176 20.60 -8.86 16.73
N VAL A 177 21.74 -8.80 16.07
CA VAL A 177 22.95 -9.47 16.56
C VAL A 177 23.56 -8.54 17.59
N THR A 178 23.33 -8.81 18.87
CA THR A 178 24.11 -8.21 19.93
C THR A 178 25.48 -8.88 19.92
N SER A 179 26.54 -8.17 19.52
CA SER A 179 27.89 -8.58 19.85
C SER A 179 28.05 -8.48 21.37
N ILE A 180 28.17 -9.64 22.02
CA ILE A 180 28.60 -9.75 23.43
C ILE A 180 30.10 -9.49 23.48
#